data_6bd5fab27af1a81534d79c8379e12ebd
#
_entry.id   6bd5fab27af1a81534d79c8379e12ebd
#
_cell.length_a   1.000
_cell.length_b   1.000
_cell.length_c   1.000
_cell.angle_alpha   90.00
_cell.angle_beta   90.00
_cell.angle_gamma   90.00
#
_symmetry.space_group_name_H-M   'P 1'
#
loop_
_entity.id
_entity.type
_entity.pdbx_description
1 polymer ?
#
loop_
_entity_poly.entity_id
_entity_poly.type
_entity_poly.pdbx_seq_one_letter_code
_entity_poly.pdbx_strand_id
1 'polypeptide(L)'
;MNTVTVIINDVEYNLRGKEDEKYLLDVAAYVDTKIKEISGTNKKLSTSSAAVLTAVNIADELFKCDLEIGDITKKKNSLEERHLTLKERLRELKIEIDETTKARTAEVESLKSTISQLEETVKEFEKIKSLNLKLSKKIDEITKSNNDLNA
;
A
#
# COMPACT_ATOMS: atom_id res chain seq x y z
N MET A 1 39.18 -26.58 -2.88
CA MET A 1 39.87 -25.34 -3.23
C MET A 1 40.14 -25.40 -4.72
N ASN A 2 39.63 -24.43 -5.44
CA ASN A 2 39.82 -24.31 -6.88
C ASN A 2 41.08 -23.51 -7.16
N THR A 3 41.82 -23.87 -8.22
CA THR A 3 42.99 -23.13 -8.68
C THR A 3 42.75 -22.78 -10.14
N VAL A 4 42.81 -21.47 -10.44
CA VAL A 4 42.55 -20.92 -11.78
C VAL A 4 43.75 -20.10 -12.21
N THR A 5 44.18 -20.29 -13.43
CA THR A 5 45.23 -19.47 -14.06
C THR A 5 44.56 -18.24 -14.70
N VAL A 6 44.98 -17.03 -14.31
CA VAL A 6 44.44 -15.75 -14.80
C VAL A 6 45.57 -14.87 -15.30
N ILE A 7 45.25 -13.94 -16.20
CA ILE A 7 46.17 -12.93 -16.72
C ILE A 7 45.76 -11.58 -16.16
N ILE A 8 46.66 -10.92 -15.41
CA ILE A 8 46.46 -9.59 -14.86
C ILE A 8 47.63 -8.70 -15.28
N ASN A 9 47.35 -7.59 -15.97
CA ASN A 9 48.37 -6.69 -16.52
C ASN A 9 49.46 -7.45 -17.33
N ASP A 10 48.99 -8.31 -18.23
CA ASP A 10 49.80 -9.12 -19.12
C ASP A 10 50.74 -10.16 -18.42
N VAL A 11 50.52 -10.41 -17.13
CA VAL A 11 51.28 -11.40 -16.32
C VAL A 11 50.33 -12.50 -15.87
N GLU A 12 50.80 -13.74 -15.99
CA GLU A 12 50.05 -14.93 -15.59
C GLU A 12 50.16 -15.18 -14.07
N TYR A 13 49.03 -15.45 -13.42
CA TYR A 13 48.93 -15.74 -11.98
C TYR A 13 48.05 -16.96 -11.74
N ASN A 14 48.40 -17.75 -10.76
CA ASN A 14 47.58 -18.86 -10.27
C ASN A 14 46.80 -18.43 -9.03
N LEU A 15 45.51 -18.13 -9.18
CA LEU A 15 44.63 -17.84 -8.07
C LEU A 15 44.09 -19.10 -7.45
N ARG A 16 44.11 -19.15 -6.11
CA ARG A 16 43.59 -20.29 -5.35
C ARG A 16 42.52 -19.77 -4.36
N GLY A 17 41.30 -20.26 -4.47
CA GLY A 17 40.19 -19.88 -3.62
C GLY A 17 39.24 -21.03 -3.29
N LYS A 18 38.27 -20.76 -2.40
CA LYS A 18 37.15 -21.65 -2.08
C LYS A 18 36.00 -21.49 -3.06
N GLU A 19 35.94 -20.32 -3.69
CA GLU A 19 34.90 -19.89 -4.61
C GLU A 19 34.97 -20.69 -5.93
N ASP A 20 33.93 -20.59 -6.74
CA ASP A 20 33.91 -21.23 -8.06
C ASP A 20 34.90 -20.57 -9.04
N GLU A 21 35.23 -21.29 -10.09
CA GLU A 21 36.18 -20.84 -11.11
C GLU A 21 35.73 -19.54 -11.78
N LYS A 22 34.45 -19.45 -12.08
CA LYS A 22 33.88 -18.27 -12.72
C LYS A 22 34.06 -17.03 -11.87
N TYR A 23 33.78 -17.12 -10.58
CA TYR A 23 33.98 -16.01 -9.64
C TYR A 23 35.43 -15.53 -9.60
N LEU A 24 36.40 -16.51 -9.54
CA LEU A 24 37.80 -16.15 -9.53
C LEU A 24 38.27 -15.50 -10.83
N LEU A 25 37.74 -15.92 -11.98
CA LEU A 25 37.96 -15.29 -13.27
C LEU A 25 37.37 -13.86 -13.31
N ASP A 26 36.16 -13.68 -12.83
CA ASP A 26 35.48 -12.37 -12.79
C ASP A 26 36.25 -11.35 -11.91
N VAL A 27 36.73 -11.80 -10.75
CA VAL A 27 37.56 -10.97 -9.85
C VAL A 27 38.87 -10.58 -10.53
N ALA A 28 39.53 -11.52 -11.18
CA ALA A 28 40.80 -11.25 -11.89
C ALA A 28 40.59 -10.24 -13.07
N ALA A 29 39.53 -10.42 -13.85
CA ALA A 29 39.19 -9.52 -14.95
C ALA A 29 38.87 -8.09 -14.44
N TYR A 30 38.20 -7.99 -13.29
CA TYR A 30 37.95 -6.69 -12.66
C TYR A 30 39.26 -6.00 -12.27
N VAL A 31 40.17 -6.71 -11.57
CA VAL A 31 41.50 -6.19 -11.20
C VAL A 31 42.31 -5.79 -12.41
N ASP A 32 42.35 -6.62 -13.45
CA ASP A 32 43.06 -6.34 -14.70
C ASP A 32 42.56 -5.03 -15.35
N THR A 33 41.24 -4.88 -15.44
CA THR A 33 40.61 -3.66 -15.97
C THR A 33 41.03 -2.43 -15.17
N LYS A 34 40.96 -2.47 -13.84
CA LYS A 34 41.34 -1.35 -12.98
C LYS A 34 42.81 -0.97 -13.08
N ILE A 35 43.72 -1.95 -13.17
CA ILE A 35 45.16 -1.67 -13.38
C ILE A 35 45.41 -1.02 -14.73
N LYS A 36 44.76 -1.51 -15.80
CA LYS A 36 44.88 -0.95 -17.15
C LYS A 36 44.34 0.47 -17.23
N GLU A 37 43.23 0.79 -16.58
CA GLU A 37 42.69 2.17 -16.47
C GLU A 37 43.71 3.13 -15.84
N ILE A 38 44.30 2.77 -14.70
CA ILE A 38 45.29 3.59 -14.00
C ILE A 38 46.56 3.76 -14.82
N SER A 39 47.08 2.67 -15.39
CA SER A 39 48.27 2.70 -16.24
C SER A 39 48.05 3.47 -17.54
N GLY A 40 46.86 3.41 -18.11
CA GLY A 40 46.47 4.17 -19.30
C GLY A 40 46.42 5.66 -19.07
N THR A 41 45.97 6.08 -17.88
CA THR A 41 45.88 7.50 -17.48
C THR A 41 47.26 8.12 -17.23
N ASN A 42 48.20 7.36 -16.71
CA ASN A 42 49.55 7.86 -16.43
C ASN A 42 50.64 6.85 -16.84
N LYS A 43 51.11 7.00 -18.08
CA LYS A 43 52.16 6.13 -18.67
C LYS A 43 53.54 6.15 -17.96
N LYS A 44 53.73 7.06 -16.97
CA LYS A 44 54.97 7.14 -16.20
C LYS A 44 54.95 6.31 -14.93
N LEU A 45 53.78 5.72 -14.57
CA LEU A 45 53.64 4.86 -13.42
C LEU A 45 54.36 3.53 -13.66
N SER A 46 55.14 3.10 -12.67
CA SER A 46 55.65 1.71 -12.65
C SER A 46 54.48 0.73 -12.41
N THR A 47 54.60 -0.48 -12.87
CA THR A 47 53.61 -1.56 -12.63
C THR A 47 53.31 -1.74 -11.13
N SER A 48 54.30 -1.62 -10.29
CA SER A 48 54.15 -1.70 -8.83
C SER A 48 53.31 -0.52 -8.31
N SER A 49 53.58 0.71 -8.76
CA SER A 49 52.83 1.90 -8.34
C SER A 49 51.38 1.79 -8.85
N ALA A 50 51.15 1.36 -10.06
CA ALA A 50 49.79 1.13 -10.60
C ALA A 50 49.03 0.11 -9.76
N ALA A 51 49.67 -1.02 -9.39
CA ALA A 51 49.07 -2.05 -8.56
C ALA A 51 48.66 -1.52 -7.17
N VAL A 52 49.54 -0.71 -6.53
CA VAL A 52 49.21 -0.11 -5.21
C VAL A 52 48.06 0.86 -5.32
N LEU A 53 48.03 1.72 -6.33
CA LEU A 53 46.90 2.66 -6.55
C LEU A 53 45.61 1.90 -6.87
N THR A 54 45.67 0.84 -7.65
CA THR A 54 44.52 -0.04 -7.92
C THR A 54 43.98 -0.63 -6.63
N ALA A 55 44.85 -1.16 -5.77
CA ALA A 55 44.45 -1.73 -4.49
C ALA A 55 43.76 -0.68 -3.59
N VAL A 56 44.28 0.56 -3.55
CA VAL A 56 43.66 1.67 -2.81
C VAL A 56 42.28 2.04 -3.37
N ASN A 57 42.15 2.12 -4.70
CA ASN A 57 40.87 2.43 -5.33
C ASN A 57 39.83 1.33 -5.09
N ILE A 58 40.21 0.06 -5.19
CA ILE A 58 39.31 -1.06 -4.90
C ILE A 58 38.88 -1.05 -3.42
N ALA A 59 39.81 -0.74 -2.50
CA ALA A 59 39.47 -0.61 -1.09
C ALA A 59 38.49 0.55 -0.84
N ASP A 60 38.70 1.71 -1.48
CA ASP A 60 37.78 2.84 -1.40
C ASP A 60 36.37 2.51 -1.95
N GLU A 61 36.31 1.82 -3.09
CA GLU A 61 35.04 1.34 -3.66
C GLU A 61 34.33 0.37 -2.69
N LEU A 62 35.08 -0.55 -2.06
CA LEU A 62 34.53 -1.48 -1.08
C LEU A 62 33.95 -0.73 0.14
N PHE A 63 34.67 0.22 0.72
CA PHE A 63 34.19 1.00 1.85
C PHE A 63 32.95 1.82 1.50
N LYS A 64 32.88 2.41 0.31
CA LYS A 64 31.68 3.12 -0.17
C LYS A 64 30.50 2.17 -0.32
N CYS A 65 30.72 1.00 -0.88
CA CYS A 65 29.70 -0.03 -1.01
C CYS A 65 29.15 -0.48 0.36
N ASP A 66 30.03 -0.69 1.34
CA ASP A 66 29.62 -1.04 2.71
C ASP A 66 28.76 0.07 3.38
N LEU A 67 29.10 1.34 3.16
CA LEU A 67 28.28 2.46 3.64
C LEU A 67 26.91 2.50 2.97
N GLU A 68 26.85 2.30 1.65
CA GLU A 68 25.59 2.25 0.92
C GLU A 68 24.72 1.07 1.37
N ILE A 69 25.28 -0.12 1.57
CA ILE A 69 24.59 -1.28 2.12
C ILE A 69 24.02 -0.97 3.50
N GLY A 70 24.80 -0.29 4.36
CA GLY A 70 24.35 0.15 5.67
C GLY A 70 23.13 1.10 5.58
N ASP A 71 23.13 2.05 4.66
CA ASP A 71 22.05 3.01 4.47
C ASP A 71 20.80 2.36 3.85
N ILE A 72 20.99 1.45 2.88
CA ILE A 72 19.89 0.67 2.30
C ILE A 72 19.25 -0.21 3.37
N THR A 73 20.07 -0.84 4.22
CA THR A 73 19.57 -1.68 5.32
C THR A 73 18.75 -0.87 6.32
N LYS A 74 19.19 0.34 6.69
CA LYS A 74 18.41 1.24 7.56
C LYS A 74 17.08 1.64 6.92
N LYS A 75 17.11 2.02 5.63
CA LYS A 75 15.88 2.36 4.87
C LYS A 75 14.92 1.18 4.80
N LYS A 76 15.43 -0.03 4.52
CA LYS A 76 14.64 -1.26 4.50
C LYS A 76 13.93 -1.49 5.83
N ASN A 77 14.66 -1.43 6.95
CA ASN A 77 14.08 -1.64 8.29
C ASN A 77 12.99 -0.59 8.60
N SER A 78 13.23 0.68 8.28
CA SER A 78 12.24 1.75 8.45
C SER A 78 10.97 1.53 7.59
N LEU A 79 11.13 1.03 6.36
CA LEU A 79 10.00 0.71 5.50
C LEU A 79 9.21 -0.50 6.01
N GLU A 80 9.87 -1.52 6.53
CA GLU A 80 9.22 -2.69 7.15
C GLU A 80 8.40 -2.28 8.37
N GLU A 81 8.93 -1.42 9.23
CA GLU A 81 8.23 -0.89 10.41
C GLU A 81 6.98 -0.09 10.00
N ARG A 82 7.12 0.81 9.03
CA ARG A 82 5.97 1.54 8.46
C ARG A 82 4.93 0.62 7.84
N HIS A 83 5.37 -0.42 7.14
CA HIS A 83 4.47 -1.40 6.54
C HIS A 83 3.63 -2.12 7.60
N LEU A 84 4.24 -2.53 8.72
CA LEU A 84 3.54 -3.15 9.85
C LEU A 84 2.51 -2.20 10.45
N THR A 85 2.89 -0.95 10.72
CA THR A 85 1.98 0.07 11.27
C THR A 85 0.79 0.33 10.35
N LEU A 86 1.03 0.47 9.03
CA LEU A 86 -0.04 0.65 8.06
C LEU A 86 -0.97 -0.56 7.98
N LYS A 87 -0.42 -1.76 8.09
CA LYS A 87 -1.21 -3.00 8.09
C LYS A 87 -2.11 -3.11 9.32
N GLU A 88 -1.63 -2.69 10.48
CA GLU A 88 -2.44 -2.60 11.70
C GLU A 88 -3.55 -1.56 11.54
N ARG A 89 -3.22 -0.37 11.05
CA ARG A 89 -4.22 0.68 10.83
C ARG A 89 -5.30 0.28 9.82
N LEU A 90 -4.94 -0.44 8.77
CA LEU A 90 -5.91 -1.01 7.82
C LEU A 90 -6.84 -2.03 8.47
N ARG A 91 -6.35 -2.82 9.42
CA ARG A 91 -7.19 -3.76 10.19
C ARG A 91 -8.20 -3.02 11.06
N GLU A 92 -7.75 -2.01 11.81
CA GLU A 92 -8.62 -1.19 12.65
C GLU A 92 -9.72 -0.52 11.83
N LEU A 93 -9.35 0.13 10.72
CA LEU A 93 -10.32 0.79 9.83
C LEU A 93 -11.33 -0.20 9.23
N LYS A 94 -10.93 -1.42 8.89
CA LYS A 94 -11.85 -2.44 8.43
C LYS A 94 -12.89 -2.83 9.48
N ILE A 95 -12.48 -2.95 10.74
CA ILE A 95 -13.38 -3.25 11.85
C ILE A 95 -14.35 -2.09 12.04
N GLU A 96 -13.86 -0.85 12.07
CA GLU A 96 -14.68 0.36 12.23
C GLU A 96 -15.73 0.50 11.10
N ILE A 97 -15.33 0.24 9.85
CA ILE A 97 -16.24 0.23 8.70
C ILE A 97 -17.31 -0.85 8.86
N ASP A 98 -16.95 -2.05 9.28
CA ASP A 98 -17.90 -3.15 9.44
C ASP A 98 -18.92 -2.86 10.55
N GLU A 99 -18.47 -2.33 11.69
CA GLU A 99 -19.32 -1.89 12.78
C GLU A 99 -20.27 -0.75 12.38
N THR A 100 -19.72 0.27 11.71
CA THR A 100 -20.50 1.41 11.21
C THR A 100 -21.54 0.97 10.17
N THR A 101 -21.16 0.05 9.30
CA THR A 101 -22.07 -0.49 8.28
C THR A 101 -23.21 -1.28 8.91
N LYS A 102 -22.93 -2.11 9.92
CA LYS A 102 -23.96 -2.85 10.67
C LYS A 102 -24.91 -1.92 11.41
N ALA A 103 -24.38 -0.88 12.08
CA ALA A 103 -25.21 0.12 12.75
C ALA A 103 -26.14 0.85 11.76
N ARG A 104 -25.61 1.29 10.63
CA ARG A 104 -26.41 1.96 9.59
C ARG A 104 -27.47 1.04 8.97
N THR A 105 -27.14 -0.20 8.73
CA THR A 105 -28.15 -1.16 8.19
C THR A 105 -29.29 -1.40 9.17
N ALA A 106 -29.00 -1.50 10.47
CA ALA A 106 -30.02 -1.62 11.51
C ALA A 106 -30.92 -0.34 11.61
N GLU A 107 -30.30 0.83 11.51
CA GLU A 107 -31.03 2.11 11.51
C GLU A 107 -31.95 2.23 10.27
N VAL A 108 -31.45 1.89 9.09
CA VAL A 108 -32.25 1.89 7.86
C VAL A 108 -33.43 0.92 7.96
N GLU A 109 -33.29 -0.23 8.55
CA GLU A 109 -34.37 -1.20 8.73
C GLU A 109 -35.43 -0.69 9.73
N SER A 110 -34.98 -0.05 10.83
CA SER A 110 -35.87 0.63 11.78
C SER A 110 -36.69 1.75 11.13
N LEU A 111 -36.01 2.58 10.33
CA LEU A 111 -36.68 3.66 9.59
C LEU A 111 -37.71 3.13 8.59
N LYS A 112 -37.42 2.07 7.84
CA LYS A 112 -38.37 1.44 6.93
C LYS A 112 -39.60 0.91 7.67
N SER A 113 -39.42 0.28 8.83
CA SER A 113 -40.53 -0.17 9.69
C SER A 113 -41.43 1.01 10.11
N THR A 114 -40.80 2.11 10.56
CA THR A 114 -41.53 3.33 10.96
C THR A 114 -42.29 3.95 9.78
N ILE A 115 -41.68 4.01 8.60
CA ILE A 115 -42.34 4.51 7.38
C ILE A 115 -43.57 3.65 7.06
N SER A 116 -43.47 2.33 7.12
CA SER A 116 -44.60 1.41 6.85
C SER A 116 -45.76 1.64 7.85
N GLN A 117 -45.47 1.83 9.13
CA GLN A 117 -46.47 2.16 10.14
C GLN A 117 -47.15 3.49 9.88
N LEU A 118 -46.37 4.52 9.50
CA LEU A 118 -46.92 5.83 9.15
C LEU A 118 -47.80 5.75 7.90
N GLU A 119 -47.45 5.01 6.89
CA GLU A 119 -48.27 4.83 5.70
C GLU A 119 -49.59 4.14 6.01
N GLU A 120 -49.61 3.20 6.94
CA GLU A 120 -50.83 2.54 7.41
C GLU A 120 -51.74 3.54 8.16
N THR A 121 -51.18 4.32 9.09
CA THR A 121 -51.94 5.34 9.83
C THR A 121 -52.49 6.43 8.91
N VAL A 122 -51.76 6.84 7.89
CA VAL A 122 -52.24 7.79 6.87
C VAL A 122 -53.44 7.22 6.12
N LYS A 123 -53.38 5.95 5.69
CA LYS A 123 -54.54 5.29 5.02
C LYS A 123 -55.75 5.23 5.92
N GLU A 124 -55.62 4.94 7.22
CA GLU A 124 -56.69 4.93 8.17
C GLU A 124 -57.27 6.34 8.34
N PHE A 125 -56.42 7.36 8.46
CA PHE A 125 -56.85 8.77 8.55
C PHE A 125 -57.65 9.21 7.30
N GLU A 126 -57.22 8.84 6.11
CA GLU A 126 -57.96 9.11 4.87
C GLU A 126 -59.37 8.45 4.85
N LYS A 127 -59.47 7.20 5.34
CA LYS A 127 -60.78 6.52 5.50
C LYS A 127 -61.69 7.30 6.47
N ILE A 128 -61.18 7.69 7.65
CA ILE A 128 -61.95 8.46 8.64
C ILE A 128 -62.38 9.82 8.04
N LYS A 129 -61.49 10.51 7.33
CA LYS A 129 -61.80 11.77 6.67
C LYS A 129 -62.91 11.63 5.64
N SER A 130 -62.91 10.56 4.84
CA SER A 130 -63.93 10.28 3.86
C SER A 130 -65.31 9.96 4.51
N LEU A 131 -65.30 9.22 5.65
CA LEU A 131 -66.48 8.93 6.43
C LEU A 131 -67.08 10.19 7.07
N ASN A 132 -66.27 11.05 7.64
CA ASN A 132 -66.67 12.31 8.23
C ASN A 132 -67.33 13.24 7.16
N LEU A 133 -66.76 13.27 5.94
CA LEU A 133 -67.35 14.05 4.85
C LEU A 133 -68.73 13.52 4.45
N LYS A 134 -68.91 12.17 4.40
CA LYS A 134 -70.22 11.53 4.12
C LYS A 134 -71.22 11.82 5.23
N LEU A 135 -70.77 11.79 6.49
CA LEU A 135 -71.63 12.04 7.65
C LEU A 135 -72.07 13.53 7.68
N SER A 136 -71.16 14.48 7.41
CA SER A 136 -71.49 15.89 7.31
C SER A 136 -72.59 16.15 6.24
N LYS A 137 -72.45 15.54 5.05
CA LYS A 137 -73.48 15.64 4.00
C LYS A 137 -74.84 15.10 4.45
N LYS A 138 -74.85 13.97 5.14
CA LYS A 138 -76.14 13.41 5.67
C LYS A 138 -76.76 14.29 6.74
N ILE A 139 -75.95 14.92 7.61
CA ILE A 139 -76.45 15.87 8.61
C ILE A 139 -77.07 17.08 7.92
N ASP A 140 -76.42 17.63 6.89
CA ASP A 140 -76.94 18.72 6.12
C ASP A 140 -78.30 18.41 5.44
N GLU A 141 -78.42 17.21 4.86
CA GLU A 141 -79.64 16.67 4.25
C GLU A 141 -80.77 16.53 5.28
N ILE A 142 -80.54 15.97 6.45
CA ILE A 142 -81.51 15.82 7.53
C ILE A 142 -81.90 17.13 8.09
N THR A 143 -80.98 18.04 8.29
CA THR A 143 -81.26 19.45 8.79
C THR A 143 -82.16 20.16 7.83
N LYS A 144 -81.92 20.03 6.50
CA LYS A 144 -82.74 20.64 5.49
C LYS A 144 -84.18 20.04 5.49
N SER A 145 -84.29 18.72 5.54
CA SER A 145 -85.58 18.00 5.60
C SER A 145 -86.38 18.37 6.87
N ASN A 146 -85.75 18.54 8.02
CA ASN A 146 -86.44 19.01 9.26
C ASN A 146 -86.93 20.45 9.15
N ASN A 147 -86.15 21.32 8.53
CA ASN A 147 -86.59 22.70 8.32
C ASN A 147 -87.80 22.77 7.37
N ASP A 148 -87.84 21.96 6.35
CA ASP A 148 -88.96 21.85 5.40
C ASP A 148 -90.25 21.26 6.03
N LEU A 149 -90.11 20.44 7.11
CA LEU A 149 -91.28 19.89 7.86
C LEU A 149 -91.83 20.83 8.90
N ASN A 150 -91.08 21.84 9.34
CA ASN A 150 -91.48 22.84 10.35
C ASN A 150 -91.92 24.20 9.76
N ALA A 151 -91.96 24.32 8.42
CA ALA A 151 -92.45 25.45 7.70
C ALA A 151 -93.88 25.24 7.16
#